data_885b0d098ead9ab1eeb70a5accb5c78c
#
_entry.id   885b0d098ead9ab1eeb70a5accb5c78c
#
_cell.length_a   1.000
_cell.length_b   1.000
_cell.length_c   1.000
_cell.angle_alpha   90.00
_cell.angle_beta   90.00
_cell.angle_gamma   90.00
#
_symmetry.space_group_name_H-M   'P 1'
#
loop_
_entity.id
_entity.type
_entity.pdbx_description
1 polymer ?
#
loop_
_entity_poly.entity_id
_entity_poly.type
_entity_poly.pdbx_seq_one_letter_code
_entity_poly.pdbx_strand_id
1 'polypeptide(L)'
;MKTPRRQFLTTAAALAGMKAAGAPEGAPALPTVKLGKHDVTRLIIGSNTFYGFSHFNRLYDQIMADWYTPDRVLEVLRRCEANGINTWQVGYRDRAMADVTRYRAEGGRMNVIMLHNRDLTPEKMPAVV
;
A
#
# COMPACT_ATOMS: atom_id res chain seq x y z
N MET A 1 26.11 32.45 -2.58
CA MET A 1 24.84 33.09 -2.98
C MET A 1 23.75 32.58 -2.07
N LYS A 2 23.12 33.45 -1.27
CA LYS A 2 22.01 33.05 -0.36
C LYS A 2 20.70 33.24 -1.13
N THR A 3 19.99 32.16 -1.40
CA THR A 3 18.67 32.19 -2.02
C THR A 3 17.70 32.92 -1.09
N PRO A 4 17.01 33.98 -1.52
CA PRO A 4 16.14 34.73 -0.62
C PRO A 4 14.93 33.88 -0.20
N ARG A 5 14.60 33.95 1.09
CA ARG A 5 13.54 33.19 1.77
C ARG A 5 12.18 33.23 1.02
N ARG A 6 11.89 34.33 0.31
CA ARG A 6 10.68 34.47 -0.51
C ARG A 6 10.65 33.53 -1.71
N GLN A 7 11.77 33.26 -2.39
CA GLN A 7 11.81 32.33 -3.52
C GLN A 7 11.62 30.88 -3.06
N PHE A 8 12.14 30.52 -1.88
CA PHE A 8 11.91 29.19 -1.30
C PHE A 8 10.42 28.94 -1.00
N LEU A 9 9.73 29.93 -0.41
CA LEU A 9 8.30 29.79 -0.10
C LEU A 9 7.42 29.73 -1.37
N THR A 10 7.78 30.45 -2.42
CA THR A 10 7.05 30.40 -3.72
C THR A 10 7.22 29.03 -4.40
N THR A 11 8.41 28.44 -4.34
CA THR A 11 8.68 27.12 -4.90
C THR A 11 7.96 26.01 -4.11
N ALA A 12 7.92 26.13 -2.77
CA ALA A 12 7.18 25.19 -1.91
C ALA A 12 5.66 25.26 -2.14
N ALA A 13 5.12 26.46 -2.36
CA ALA A 13 3.69 26.63 -2.66
C ALA A 13 3.31 26.07 -4.05
N ALA A 14 4.21 26.18 -5.05
CA ALA A 14 3.98 25.60 -6.36
C ALA A 14 3.98 24.05 -6.35
N LEU A 15 4.78 23.43 -5.46
CA LEU A 15 4.78 21.98 -5.28
C LEU A 15 3.54 21.46 -4.53
N ALA A 16 2.97 22.25 -3.63
CA ALA A 16 1.75 21.86 -2.90
C ALA A 16 0.48 21.84 -3.78
N GLY A 17 0.52 22.50 -4.95
CA GLY A 17 -0.58 22.50 -5.92
C GLY A 17 -0.51 21.42 -6.98
N MET A 18 0.53 20.60 -7.00
CA MET A 18 0.60 19.45 -7.92
C MET A 18 -0.35 18.36 -7.42
N LYS A 19 -1.58 18.31 -7.99
CA LYS A 19 -2.39 17.11 -7.97
C LYS A 19 -1.47 15.95 -8.32
N ALA A 20 -1.48 14.89 -7.50
CA ALA A 20 -0.82 13.65 -7.87
C ALA A 20 -1.32 13.29 -9.28
N ALA A 21 -0.45 13.42 -10.28
CA ALA A 21 -0.79 13.01 -11.63
C ALA A 21 -1.19 11.55 -11.53
N GLY A 22 -2.42 11.21 -11.92
CA GLY A 22 -2.81 9.84 -12.19
C GLY A 22 -1.77 9.22 -13.12
N ALA A 23 -1.67 7.90 -13.14
CA ALA A 23 -0.79 7.24 -14.10
C ALA A 23 -0.98 7.88 -15.47
N PRO A 24 0.10 8.21 -16.19
CA PRO A 24 -0.01 8.85 -17.49
C PRO A 24 -0.91 7.98 -18.38
N GLU A 25 -1.90 8.58 -19.02
CA GLU A 25 -2.72 7.91 -20.03
C GLU A 25 -1.78 7.27 -21.07
N GLY A 26 -1.84 5.92 -21.18
CA GLY A 26 -0.96 5.17 -22.06
C GLY A 26 0.29 4.57 -21.41
N ALA A 27 0.44 4.61 -20.10
CA ALA A 27 1.49 3.84 -19.44
C ALA A 27 1.31 2.34 -19.77
N PRO A 28 2.37 1.61 -20.19
CA PRO A 28 2.25 0.19 -20.51
C PRO A 28 1.77 -0.58 -19.28
N ALA A 29 0.82 -1.50 -19.49
CA ALA A 29 0.33 -2.36 -18.43
C ALA A 29 1.51 -3.12 -17.79
N LEU A 30 1.53 -3.21 -16.46
CA LEU A 30 2.55 -3.98 -15.76
C LEU A 30 2.48 -5.45 -16.18
N PRO A 31 3.63 -6.10 -16.43
CA PRO A 31 3.65 -7.51 -16.77
C PRO A 31 3.08 -8.35 -15.63
N THR A 32 2.30 -9.37 -16.01
CA THR A 32 1.65 -10.29 -15.09
C THR A 32 2.23 -11.69 -15.18
N VAL A 33 1.96 -12.51 -14.16
CA VAL A 33 2.17 -13.95 -14.13
C VAL A 33 0.90 -14.62 -13.63
N LYS A 34 0.66 -15.87 -14.06
CA LYS A 34 -0.46 -16.65 -13.54
C LYS A 34 -0.12 -17.22 -12.17
N LEU A 35 -1.01 -16.96 -11.21
CA LEU A 35 -1.01 -17.62 -9.91
C LEU A 35 -2.38 -18.30 -9.73
N GLY A 36 -2.44 -19.59 -10.01
CA GLY A 36 -3.71 -20.30 -10.15
C GLY A 36 -4.59 -19.66 -11.23
N LYS A 37 -5.81 -19.28 -10.87
CA LYS A 37 -6.76 -18.61 -11.79
C LYS A 37 -6.54 -17.09 -11.92
N HIS A 38 -5.66 -16.49 -11.11
CA HIS A 38 -5.45 -15.05 -11.04
C HIS A 38 -4.27 -14.59 -11.88
N ASP A 39 -4.42 -13.47 -12.56
CA ASP A 39 -3.33 -12.72 -13.16
C ASP A 39 -2.76 -11.76 -12.09
N VAL A 40 -1.53 -12.00 -11.68
CA VAL A 40 -0.84 -11.22 -10.64
C VAL A 40 0.24 -10.39 -11.29
N THR A 41 0.28 -9.10 -11.03
CA THR A 41 1.37 -8.24 -11.50
C THR A 41 2.69 -8.68 -10.91
N ARG A 42 3.77 -8.61 -11.69
CA ARG A 42 5.11 -8.96 -11.22
C ARG A 42 5.60 -8.05 -10.09
N LEU A 43 5.01 -6.87 -9.97
CA LEU A 43 5.19 -5.97 -8.84
C LEU A 43 4.04 -6.16 -7.87
N ILE A 44 4.35 -6.52 -6.63
CA ILE A 44 3.39 -6.80 -5.55
C ILE A 44 3.69 -5.84 -4.40
N ILE A 45 2.68 -5.20 -3.84
CA ILE A 45 2.86 -4.38 -2.63
C ILE A 45 2.93 -5.27 -1.39
N GLY A 46 3.99 -5.13 -0.59
CA GLY A 46 4.12 -5.78 0.71
C GLY A 46 3.47 -4.97 1.83
N SER A 47 3.36 -5.56 3.01
CA SER A 47 2.72 -4.93 4.17
C SER A 47 3.65 -4.70 5.37
N ASN A 48 4.91 -5.07 5.30
CA ASN A 48 5.81 -5.01 6.45
C ASN A 48 5.93 -3.60 7.01
N THR A 49 6.09 -2.59 6.16
CA THR A 49 6.18 -1.19 6.55
C THR A 49 4.89 -0.67 7.20
N PHE A 50 3.73 -1.14 6.75
CA PHE A 50 2.43 -0.68 7.28
C PHE A 50 2.20 -1.08 8.73
N TYR A 51 2.79 -2.22 9.13
CA TYR A 51 2.51 -2.85 10.42
C TYR A 51 3.75 -2.96 11.32
N GLY A 52 4.81 -2.21 11.03
CA GLY A 52 5.98 -2.12 11.88
C GLY A 52 6.88 -3.37 11.83
N PHE A 53 7.20 -3.84 10.63
CA PHE A 53 8.16 -4.93 10.41
C PHE A 53 9.32 -4.44 9.55
N SER A 54 10.25 -3.70 10.15
CA SER A 54 11.40 -3.16 9.44
C SER A 54 12.44 -4.22 9.10
N HIS A 55 12.45 -5.36 9.81
CA HIS A 55 13.57 -6.31 9.83
C HIS A 55 14.91 -5.69 10.27
N PHE A 56 14.88 -4.53 10.89
CA PHE A 56 16.07 -3.80 11.31
C PHE A 56 16.15 -3.61 12.83
N ASN A 57 15.23 -2.84 13.43
CA ASN A 57 15.16 -2.67 14.88
C ASN A 57 13.77 -2.15 15.32
N ARG A 58 13.52 -2.24 16.64
CA ARG A 58 12.23 -1.86 17.24
C ARG A 58 11.88 -0.37 17.07
N LEU A 59 12.88 0.51 16.99
CA LEU A 59 12.62 1.94 16.81
C LEU A 59 12.02 2.20 15.42
N TYR A 60 12.59 1.58 14.38
CA TYR A 60 12.03 1.67 13.03
C TYR A 60 10.65 1.01 12.94
N ASP A 61 10.45 -0.12 13.61
CA ASP A 61 9.14 -0.78 13.66
C ASP A 61 8.08 0.18 14.23
N GLN A 62 8.39 0.87 15.33
CA GLN A 62 7.48 1.84 15.94
C GLN A 62 7.22 3.04 15.04
N ILE A 63 8.27 3.64 14.46
CA ILE A 63 8.14 4.78 13.54
C ILE A 63 7.25 4.41 12.34
N MET A 64 7.44 3.23 11.76
CA MET A 64 6.62 2.74 10.65
C MET A 64 5.17 2.55 11.08
N ALA A 65 4.93 1.87 12.21
CA ALA A 65 3.58 1.62 12.71
C ALA A 65 2.81 2.92 13.02
N ASP A 66 3.49 3.93 13.57
CA ASP A 66 2.91 5.23 13.89
C ASP A 66 2.64 6.06 12.63
N TRP A 67 3.55 5.99 11.65
CA TRP A 67 3.40 6.70 10.40
C TRP A 67 2.24 6.16 9.56
N TYR A 68 2.12 4.86 9.42
CA TYR A 68 1.09 4.21 8.60
C TYR A 68 -0.22 4.07 9.36
N THR A 69 -0.94 5.18 9.53
CA THR A 69 -2.34 5.15 9.98
C THR A 69 -3.20 4.38 8.96
N PRO A 70 -4.40 3.89 9.33
CA PRO A 70 -5.32 3.24 8.37
C PRO A 70 -5.56 4.05 7.10
N ASP A 71 -5.74 5.38 7.22
CA ASP A 71 -5.96 6.25 6.06
C ASP A 71 -4.75 6.29 5.12
N ARG A 72 -3.54 6.33 5.67
CA ARG A 72 -2.31 6.29 4.87
C ARG A 72 -2.09 4.94 4.19
N VAL A 73 -2.43 3.85 4.86
CA VAL A 73 -2.40 2.52 4.23
C VAL A 73 -3.32 2.50 3.02
N LEU A 74 -4.57 2.94 3.17
CA LEU A 74 -5.52 2.98 2.06
C LEU A 74 -5.08 3.91 0.94
N GLU A 75 -4.50 5.07 1.27
CA GLU A 75 -3.94 5.98 0.27
C GLU A 75 -2.86 5.30 -0.58
N VAL A 76 -1.92 4.58 0.06
CA VAL A 76 -0.86 3.85 -0.65
C VAL A 76 -1.45 2.76 -1.52
N LEU A 77 -2.41 1.97 -1.01
CA LEU A 77 -3.06 0.91 -1.79
C LEU A 77 -3.76 1.47 -3.04
N ARG A 78 -4.51 2.57 -2.90
CA ARG A 78 -5.15 3.23 -4.05
C ARG A 78 -4.14 3.75 -5.07
N ARG A 79 -3.02 4.30 -4.62
CA ARG A 79 -1.94 4.74 -5.51
C ARG A 79 -1.30 3.56 -6.24
N CYS A 80 -1.09 2.43 -5.56
CA CYS A 80 -0.60 1.20 -6.17
C CYS A 80 -1.56 0.71 -7.25
N GLU A 81 -2.85 0.62 -6.93
CA GLU A 81 -3.89 0.20 -7.86
C GLU A 81 -4.01 1.13 -9.07
N ALA A 82 -3.97 2.45 -8.87
CA ALA A 82 -3.97 3.46 -9.93
C ALA A 82 -2.75 3.37 -10.86
N ASN A 83 -1.63 2.81 -10.39
CA ASN A 83 -0.43 2.54 -11.16
C ASN A 83 -0.36 1.10 -11.70
N GLY A 84 -1.46 0.37 -11.68
CA GLY A 84 -1.60 -0.96 -12.28
C GLY A 84 -1.08 -2.11 -11.40
N ILE A 85 -0.62 -1.87 -10.18
CA ILE A 85 -0.29 -2.95 -9.25
C ILE A 85 -1.61 -3.55 -8.75
N ASN A 86 -1.83 -4.83 -9.02
CA ASN A 86 -3.11 -5.48 -8.74
C ASN A 86 -3.06 -6.47 -7.58
N THR A 87 -1.98 -6.50 -6.80
CA THR A 87 -1.82 -7.51 -5.74
C THR A 87 -1.14 -6.93 -4.51
N TRP A 88 -1.74 -7.21 -3.36
CA TRP A 88 -1.25 -6.85 -2.04
C TRP A 88 -0.97 -8.11 -1.22
N GLN A 89 0.26 -8.25 -0.71
CA GLN A 89 0.66 -9.30 0.20
C GLN A 89 0.57 -8.81 1.65
N VAL A 90 -0.20 -9.49 2.49
CA VAL A 90 -0.49 -9.07 3.86
C VAL A 90 -0.44 -10.24 4.84
N GLY A 91 0.11 -10.01 6.05
CA GLY A 91 0.05 -10.97 7.15
C GLY A 91 -1.31 -10.94 7.87
N TYR A 92 -1.81 -12.09 8.29
CA TYR A 92 -3.05 -12.18 9.05
C TYR A 92 -2.88 -11.56 10.46
N ARG A 93 -3.52 -10.42 10.70
CA ARG A 93 -3.55 -9.67 11.97
C ARG A 93 -4.79 -8.82 12.03
N ASP A 94 -5.31 -8.54 13.21
CA ASP A 94 -6.55 -7.78 13.39
C ASP A 94 -6.54 -6.43 12.67
N ARG A 95 -5.48 -5.63 12.85
CA ARG A 95 -5.34 -4.35 12.17
C ARG A 95 -5.28 -4.49 10.64
N ALA A 96 -4.53 -5.47 10.15
CA ALA A 96 -4.42 -5.71 8.71
C ALA A 96 -5.75 -6.19 8.12
N MET A 97 -6.50 -7.01 8.84
CA MET A 97 -7.83 -7.47 8.41
C MET A 97 -8.84 -6.32 8.39
N ALA A 98 -8.77 -5.42 9.38
CA ALA A 98 -9.59 -4.20 9.37
C ALA A 98 -9.28 -3.33 8.15
N ASP A 99 -8.00 -3.13 7.80
CA ASP A 99 -7.59 -2.37 6.63
C ASP A 99 -8.02 -3.06 5.33
N VAL A 100 -7.92 -4.40 5.22
CA VAL A 100 -8.43 -5.17 4.06
C VAL A 100 -9.93 -4.98 3.92
N THR A 101 -10.69 -5.13 5.01
CA THR A 101 -12.15 -4.97 5.02
C THR A 101 -12.55 -3.56 4.57
N ARG A 102 -11.89 -2.54 5.13
CA ARG A 102 -12.15 -1.15 4.77
C ARG A 102 -11.79 -0.86 3.30
N TYR A 103 -10.63 -1.35 2.84
CA TYR A 103 -10.21 -1.19 1.45
C TYR A 103 -11.23 -1.78 0.47
N ARG A 104 -11.76 -2.97 0.77
CA ARG A 104 -12.84 -3.61 -0.02
C ARG A 104 -14.12 -2.80 0.01
N ALA A 105 -14.57 -2.35 1.18
CA ALA A 105 -15.78 -1.54 1.34
C ALA A 105 -15.70 -0.22 0.56
N GLU A 106 -14.50 0.35 0.40
CA GLU A 106 -14.24 1.56 -0.36
C GLU A 106 -13.97 1.30 -1.86
N GLY A 107 -14.21 0.08 -2.36
CA GLY A 107 -14.16 -0.30 -3.78
C GLY A 107 -12.79 -0.78 -4.28
N GLY A 108 -11.84 -1.04 -3.39
CA GLY A 108 -10.53 -1.59 -3.74
C GLY A 108 -10.62 -3.00 -4.32
N ARG A 109 -9.86 -3.28 -5.39
CA ARG A 109 -9.98 -4.51 -6.20
C ARG A 109 -8.72 -5.37 -6.26
N MET A 110 -7.61 -4.95 -5.62
CA MET A 110 -6.37 -5.73 -5.66
C MET A 110 -6.59 -7.15 -5.16
N ASN A 111 -5.94 -8.12 -5.77
CA ASN A 111 -5.82 -9.46 -5.18
C ASN A 111 -5.12 -9.35 -3.82
N VAL A 112 -5.55 -10.16 -2.86
CA VAL A 112 -4.91 -10.22 -1.53
C VAL A 112 -4.24 -11.58 -1.39
N ILE A 113 -2.92 -11.58 -1.20
CA ILE A 113 -2.16 -12.77 -0.82
C ILE A 113 -1.98 -12.75 0.69
N MET A 114 -2.66 -13.68 1.37
CA MET A 114 -2.57 -13.80 2.81
C MET A 114 -1.36 -14.63 3.22
N LEU A 115 -0.46 -14.03 4.01
CA LEU A 115 0.62 -14.79 4.63
C LEU A 115 0.08 -15.56 5.84
N HIS A 116 0.32 -16.84 5.82
CA HIS A 116 0.01 -17.70 6.97
C HIS A 116 0.85 -17.28 8.19
N ASN A 117 0.21 -17.23 9.33
CA ASN A 117 0.83 -17.16 10.65
C ASN A 117 0.07 -18.08 11.61
N ARG A 118 0.52 -18.17 12.86
CA ARG A 118 -0.11 -19.04 13.87
C ARG A 118 -1.57 -18.71 14.15
N ASP A 119 -2.01 -17.48 13.87
CA ASP A 119 -3.36 -17.01 14.14
C ASP A 119 -4.33 -17.32 13.00
N LEU A 120 -3.82 -17.63 11.81
CA LEU A 120 -4.61 -18.02 10.65
C LEU A 120 -4.81 -19.53 10.64
N THR A 121 -5.96 -19.97 11.14
CA THR A 121 -6.37 -21.38 11.11
C THR A 121 -7.22 -21.68 9.87
N PRO A 122 -7.36 -22.97 9.44
CA PRO A 122 -8.22 -23.34 8.32
C PRO A 122 -9.66 -22.83 8.44
N GLU A 123 -10.19 -22.75 9.66
CA GLU A 123 -11.56 -22.29 9.93
C GLU A 123 -11.73 -20.78 9.68
N LYS A 124 -10.65 -20.00 9.83
CA LYS A 124 -10.64 -18.55 9.58
C LYS A 124 -10.42 -18.19 8.11
N MET A 125 -9.89 -19.12 7.30
CA MET A 125 -9.58 -18.86 5.90
C MET A 125 -10.80 -18.48 5.05
N PRO A 126 -11.99 -19.09 5.20
CA PRO A 126 -13.16 -18.70 4.42
C PRO A 126 -13.63 -17.26 4.64
N ALA A 127 -13.31 -16.67 5.79
CA ALA A 127 -13.67 -15.29 6.10
C ALA A 127 -12.76 -14.24 5.42
N VAL A 128 -11.68 -14.68 4.80
CA VAL A 128 -10.61 -13.83 4.24
C VAL A 128 -10.61 -13.84 2.70
N VAL A 129 -11.25 -14.81 2.09
CA VAL A 129 -11.36 -14.99 0.62
C VAL A 129 -12.67 -14.35 0.08
#